data_a919e8a226acccaf5b2d9405e2225d4c
#
_entry.id   a919e8a226acccaf5b2d9405e2225d4c
#
_cell.length_a   1.000
_cell.length_b   1.000
_cell.length_c   1.000
_cell.angle_alpha   90.00
_cell.angle_beta   90.00
_cell.angle_gamma   90.00
#
_symmetry.space_group_name_H-M   'P 1'
#
loop_
_entity.id
_entity.type
_entity.pdbx_description
1 polymer ?
#
loop_
_entity_poly.entity_id
_entity_poly.type
_entity_poly.pdbx_seq_one_letter_code
_entity_poly.pdbx_strand_id
1 'polypeptide(L)'
;MQTEEEPRISIIVPTLNEENNIGLLLNSLKHQSSVSFETLIVDGGSKDKTPEIAHKHNAKVVILPEHGEFVSRNVGAKMSKGRYLLFTCADIIFPEDILQKIIDRFEKNPELVALSGPGYPFDAPLLGKVEYAVYNLFRYVVAKLPRPFKRFSTSTNFLAVRKGQFGRTGGFIVDDINADGLMGKELLDIGDVAFYLDTYIYSSARRMKNMGFIDFNKHYLYAIENFFFFTSNKSVIKAWKVRASKKHRAMREV
;
A
#
# COMPACT_ATOMS: atom_id res chain seq x y z
N MET A 1 29.04 -14.30 18.15
CA MET A 1 28.05 -13.28 17.83
C MET A 1 27.56 -13.57 16.40
N GLN A 2 26.35 -14.11 16.23
CA GLN A 2 25.75 -14.16 14.90
C GLN A 2 25.48 -12.70 14.53
N THR A 3 26.12 -12.20 13.49
CA THR A 3 25.77 -10.93 12.88
C THR A 3 24.36 -11.11 12.33
N GLU A 4 23.35 -10.49 12.96
CA GLU A 4 22.01 -10.43 12.38
C GLU A 4 22.16 -9.80 11.00
N GLU A 5 21.87 -10.56 9.97
CA GLU A 5 21.92 -10.09 8.59
C GLU A 5 20.89 -8.96 8.44
N GLU A 6 21.34 -7.80 7.97
CA GLU A 6 20.43 -6.66 7.79
C GLU A 6 19.29 -7.05 6.81
N PRO A 7 18.05 -6.71 7.14
CA PRO A 7 16.93 -7.06 6.27
C PRO A 7 17.06 -6.38 4.90
N ARG A 8 16.81 -7.12 3.83
CA ARG A 8 16.78 -6.56 2.48
C ARG A 8 15.51 -5.77 2.21
N ILE A 9 14.38 -6.22 2.78
CA ILE A 9 13.05 -5.57 2.66
C ILE A 9 12.50 -5.27 4.05
N SER A 10 11.94 -4.08 4.23
CA SER A 10 11.09 -3.74 5.38
C SER A 10 9.64 -3.67 4.92
N ILE A 11 8.79 -4.52 5.48
CA ILE A 11 7.35 -4.57 5.21
C ILE A 11 6.64 -3.68 6.21
N ILE A 12 5.92 -2.67 5.72
CA ILE A 12 5.29 -1.63 6.54
C ILE A 12 3.77 -1.77 6.43
N VAL A 13 3.14 -2.03 7.56
CA VAL A 13 1.72 -2.32 7.66
C VAL A 13 1.06 -1.41 8.69
N PRO A 14 0.29 -0.40 8.27
CA PRO A 14 -0.58 0.33 9.18
C PRO A 14 -1.74 -0.56 9.62
N THR A 15 -2.08 -0.53 10.89
CA THR A 15 -3.19 -1.31 11.45
C THR A 15 -4.08 -0.48 12.36
N LEU A 16 -5.38 -0.81 12.37
CA LEU A 16 -6.36 -0.35 13.34
C LEU A 16 -7.51 -1.36 13.40
N ASN A 17 -7.60 -2.12 14.51
CA ASN A 17 -8.62 -3.16 14.73
C ASN A 17 -8.66 -4.20 13.60
N GLU A 18 -7.53 -4.86 13.36
CA GLU A 18 -7.32 -5.85 12.29
C GLU A 18 -7.11 -7.29 12.80
N GLU A 19 -7.61 -7.62 14.00
CA GLU A 19 -7.41 -8.96 14.61
C GLU A 19 -7.86 -10.11 13.71
N ASN A 20 -8.88 -9.90 12.87
CA ASN A 20 -9.41 -10.92 11.96
C ASN A 20 -8.57 -11.11 10.67
N ASN A 21 -7.69 -10.15 10.35
CA ASN A 21 -6.97 -10.14 9.07
C ASN A 21 -5.46 -10.26 9.23
N ILE A 22 -4.88 -9.59 10.24
CA ILE A 22 -3.43 -9.49 10.41
C ILE A 22 -2.73 -10.85 10.46
N GLY A 23 -3.39 -11.88 11.02
CA GLY A 23 -2.88 -13.24 11.07
C GLY A 23 -2.69 -13.88 9.70
N LEU A 24 -3.56 -13.59 8.74
CA LEU A 24 -3.43 -14.10 7.36
C LEU A 24 -2.20 -13.53 6.66
N LEU A 25 -2.00 -12.21 6.77
CA LEU A 25 -0.81 -11.53 6.26
C LEU A 25 0.47 -12.13 6.86
N LEU A 26 0.56 -12.16 8.20
CA LEU A 26 1.76 -12.59 8.90
C LEU A 26 2.06 -14.08 8.68
N ASN A 27 1.04 -14.93 8.52
CA ASN A 27 1.24 -16.32 8.13
C ASN A 27 1.79 -16.43 6.69
N SER A 28 1.30 -15.64 5.74
CA SER A 28 1.82 -15.67 4.37
C SER A 28 3.28 -15.22 4.29
N LEU A 29 3.73 -14.36 5.20
CA LEU A 29 5.12 -13.93 5.28
C LEU A 29 6.07 -15.02 5.81
N LYS A 30 5.59 -15.99 6.59
CA LYS A 30 6.43 -17.11 7.06
C LYS A 30 6.95 -17.99 5.93
N HIS A 31 6.28 -17.99 4.78
CA HIS A 31 6.66 -18.77 3.61
C HIS A 31 7.66 -18.03 2.69
N GLN A 32 8.08 -16.81 3.04
CA GLN A 32 9.07 -16.03 2.29
C GLN A 32 10.51 -16.39 2.71
N SER A 33 10.89 -17.67 2.59
CA SER A 33 12.10 -18.22 3.19
C SER A 33 13.43 -17.82 2.54
N SER A 34 13.39 -17.29 1.32
CA SER A 34 14.60 -16.99 0.53
C SER A 34 15.13 -15.56 0.72
N VAL A 35 14.46 -14.74 1.52
CA VAL A 35 14.77 -13.31 1.66
C VAL A 35 14.80 -12.91 3.12
N SER A 36 15.87 -12.21 3.53
CA SER A 36 15.91 -11.54 4.83
C SER A 36 15.00 -10.32 4.82
N PHE A 37 14.02 -10.26 5.73
CA PHE A 37 13.08 -9.15 5.84
C PHE A 37 12.72 -8.86 7.30
N GLU A 38 12.21 -7.66 7.55
CA GLU A 38 11.53 -7.28 8.80
C GLU A 38 10.09 -6.86 8.53
N THR A 39 9.23 -7.05 9.52
CA THR A 39 7.83 -6.59 9.48
C THR A 39 7.60 -5.55 10.55
N LEU A 40 7.16 -4.36 10.13
CA LEU A 40 6.84 -3.22 10.98
C LEU A 40 5.33 -2.99 10.95
N ILE A 41 4.67 -3.31 12.05
CA ILE A 41 3.26 -3.03 12.27
C ILE A 41 3.18 -1.68 12.97
N VAL A 42 2.59 -0.68 12.30
CA VAL A 42 2.37 0.64 12.90
C VAL A 42 0.89 0.75 13.24
N ASP A 43 0.60 0.51 14.51
CA ASP A 43 -0.77 0.36 15.02
C ASP A 43 -1.34 1.69 15.50
N GLY A 44 -2.51 2.06 14.99
CA GLY A 44 -3.22 3.31 15.28
C GLY A 44 -3.92 3.35 16.66
N GLY A 45 -3.59 2.43 17.56
CA GLY A 45 -4.23 2.32 18.88
C GLY A 45 -5.40 1.34 18.86
N SER A 46 -5.21 0.16 18.28
CA SER A 46 -6.20 -0.93 18.25
C SER A 46 -6.68 -1.28 19.67
N LYS A 47 -7.95 -1.56 19.77
CA LYS A 47 -8.61 -1.99 21.01
C LYS A 47 -8.88 -3.51 21.03
N ASP A 48 -8.58 -4.18 19.93
CA ASP A 48 -8.69 -5.62 19.75
C ASP A 48 -7.32 -6.31 19.91
N LYS A 49 -7.22 -7.58 19.55
CA LYS A 49 -5.99 -8.39 19.68
C LYS A 49 -4.96 -8.16 18.57
N THR A 50 -5.09 -7.12 17.74
CA THR A 50 -4.17 -6.85 16.64
C THR A 50 -2.70 -6.80 17.08
N PRO A 51 -2.31 -6.00 18.10
CA PRO A 51 -0.91 -5.94 18.53
C PRO A 51 -0.39 -7.26 19.10
N GLU A 52 -1.23 -7.98 19.84
CA GLU A 52 -0.88 -9.28 20.43
C GLU A 52 -0.61 -10.34 19.34
N ILE A 53 -1.45 -10.38 18.31
CA ILE A 53 -1.27 -11.29 17.17
C ILE A 53 0.02 -10.94 16.43
N ALA A 54 0.30 -9.66 16.21
CA ALA A 54 1.52 -9.21 15.55
C ALA A 54 2.78 -9.64 16.32
N HIS A 55 2.80 -9.45 17.65
CA HIS A 55 3.92 -9.89 18.50
C HIS A 55 4.14 -11.42 18.45
N LYS A 56 3.07 -12.23 18.46
CA LYS A 56 3.18 -13.70 18.32
C LYS A 56 3.83 -14.15 17.01
N HIS A 57 3.82 -13.30 16.00
CA HIS A 57 4.46 -13.54 14.70
C HIS A 57 5.83 -12.86 14.56
N ASN A 58 6.44 -12.42 15.67
CA ASN A 58 7.74 -11.73 15.70
C ASN A 58 7.77 -10.44 14.86
N ALA A 59 6.62 -9.80 14.61
CA ALA A 59 6.58 -8.50 13.98
C ALA A 59 6.95 -7.41 14.99
N LYS A 60 7.67 -6.39 14.54
CA LYS A 60 7.94 -5.20 15.34
C LYS A 60 6.70 -4.32 15.36
N VAL A 61 6.12 -4.11 16.54
CA VAL A 61 4.92 -3.30 16.71
C VAL A 61 5.27 -1.93 17.26
N VAL A 62 4.73 -0.88 16.64
CA VAL A 62 4.83 0.51 17.06
C VAL A 62 3.43 1.05 17.24
N ILE A 63 3.09 1.45 18.45
CA ILE A 63 1.78 2.03 18.75
C ILE A 63 1.83 3.54 18.49
N LEU A 64 0.95 4.02 17.60
CA LEU A 64 0.86 5.42 17.19
C LEU A 64 -0.61 5.87 17.21
N PRO A 65 -1.19 6.15 18.40
CA PRO A 65 -2.61 6.48 18.53
C PRO A 65 -2.98 7.76 17.77
N GLU A 66 -4.23 7.81 17.30
CA GLU A 66 -4.85 9.01 16.69
C GLU A 66 -4.19 9.50 15.38
N HIS A 67 -3.39 8.66 14.73
CA HIS A 67 -2.76 8.99 13.46
C HIS A 67 -3.38 8.22 12.30
N GLY A 68 -3.43 8.88 11.14
CA GLY A 68 -3.94 8.26 9.91
C GLY A 68 -2.98 7.22 9.32
N GLU A 69 -3.53 6.44 8.39
CA GLU A 69 -2.83 5.35 7.71
C GLU A 69 -1.50 5.79 7.07
N PHE A 70 -1.48 6.95 6.41
CA PHE A 70 -0.32 7.41 5.67
C PHE A 70 0.76 8.01 6.58
N VAL A 71 0.37 8.60 7.71
CA VAL A 71 1.32 9.00 8.77
C VAL A 71 2.00 7.74 9.35
N SER A 72 1.23 6.69 9.59
CA SER A 72 1.76 5.40 10.06
C SER A 72 2.75 4.80 9.06
N ARG A 73 2.49 4.90 7.74
CA ARG A 73 3.44 4.46 6.70
C ARG A 73 4.76 5.26 6.74
N ASN A 74 4.69 6.57 6.93
CA ASN A 74 5.88 7.43 7.06
C ASN A 74 6.72 7.06 8.28
N VAL A 75 6.07 6.81 9.42
CA VAL A 75 6.75 6.38 10.66
C VAL A 75 7.42 5.02 10.44
N GLY A 76 6.72 4.05 9.86
CA GLY A 76 7.28 2.74 9.51
C GLY A 76 8.49 2.86 8.58
N ALA A 77 8.40 3.69 7.54
CA ALA A 77 9.51 3.94 6.61
C ALA A 77 10.74 4.53 7.30
N LYS A 78 10.53 5.46 8.23
CA LYS A 78 11.61 6.07 9.01
C LYS A 78 12.31 5.05 9.93
N MET A 79 11.55 4.13 10.51
CA MET A 79 12.05 3.12 11.45
C MET A 79 12.62 1.88 10.75
N SER A 80 12.39 1.72 9.46
CA SER A 80 12.83 0.57 8.66
C SER A 80 14.36 0.47 8.57
N LYS A 81 14.88 -0.76 8.45
CA LYS A 81 16.30 -1.02 8.22
C LYS A 81 16.59 -1.49 6.79
N GLY A 82 15.59 -2.08 6.11
CA GLY A 82 15.73 -2.66 4.78
C GLY A 82 16.10 -1.66 3.68
N ARG A 83 16.82 -2.16 2.69
CA ARG A 83 17.16 -1.40 1.46
C ARG A 83 15.93 -1.06 0.63
N TYR A 84 14.91 -1.92 0.69
CA TYR A 84 13.64 -1.76 0.00
C TYR A 84 12.52 -1.65 1.03
N LEU A 85 11.52 -0.82 0.75
CA LEU A 85 10.29 -0.69 1.52
C LEU A 85 9.15 -1.36 0.76
N LEU A 86 8.35 -2.15 1.44
CA LEU A 86 7.10 -2.70 0.92
C LEU A 86 5.94 -2.18 1.76
N PHE A 87 5.18 -1.24 1.21
CA PHE A 87 3.93 -0.78 1.82
C PHE A 87 2.81 -1.73 1.44
N THR A 88 2.04 -2.13 2.45
CA THR A 88 0.90 -3.04 2.29
C THR A 88 -0.17 -2.79 3.36
N CYS A 89 -1.22 -3.61 3.39
CA CYS A 89 -2.32 -3.57 4.34
C CYS A 89 -2.43 -4.88 5.12
N ALA A 90 -3.16 -4.88 6.23
CA ALA A 90 -3.32 -6.05 7.09
C ALA A 90 -4.14 -7.19 6.46
N ASP A 91 -4.98 -6.89 5.48
CA ASP A 91 -5.92 -7.81 4.81
C ASP A 91 -5.37 -8.37 3.49
N ILE A 92 -4.04 -8.55 3.41
CA ILE A 92 -3.31 -9.07 2.25
C ILE A 92 -2.75 -10.47 2.56
N ILE A 93 -2.71 -11.31 1.52
CA ILE A 93 -1.98 -12.58 1.51
C ILE A 93 -0.96 -12.52 0.39
N PHE A 94 0.29 -12.78 0.71
CA PHE A 94 1.40 -12.79 -0.24
C PHE A 94 1.63 -14.19 -0.84
N PRO A 95 1.85 -14.31 -2.16
CA PRO A 95 2.45 -15.51 -2.76
C PRO A 95 3.84 -15.80 -2.18
N GLU A 96 4.25 -17.06 -2.16
CA GLU A 96 5.49 -17.52 -1.49
C GLU A 96 6.79 -16.90 -2.02
N ASP A 97 6.81 -16.45 -3.26
CA ASP A 97 8.00 -15.94 -3.95
C ASP A 97 8.01 -14.42 -4.16
N ILE A 98 7.04 -13.70 -3.59
CA ILE A 98 6.82 -12.28 -3.91
C ILE A 98 8.00 -11.39 -3.50
N LEU A 99 8.58 -11.62 -2.32
CA LEU A 99 9.70 -10.79 -1.85
C LEU A 99 10.95 -10.99 -2.73
N GLN A 100 11.22 -12.22 -3.16
CA GLN A 100 12.33 -12.48 -4.07
C GLN A 100 12.09 -11.82 -5.44
N LYS A 101 10.89 -11.93 -6.00
CA LYS A 101 10.53 -11.25 -7.25
C LYS A 101 10.72 -9.74 -7.17
N ILE A 102 10.32 -9.11 -6.07
CA ILE A 102 10.52 -7.67 -5.85
C ILE A 102 12.01 -7.32 -5.90
N ILE A 103 12.84 -8.07 -5.18
CA ILE A 103 14.30 -7.83 -5.15
C ILE A 103 14.90 -8.00 -6.53
N ASP A 104 14.58 -9.10 -7.23
CA ASP A 104 15.09 -9.39 -8.57
C ASP A 104 14.76 -8.26 -9.56
N ARG A 105 13.54 -7.69 -9.48
CA ARG A 105 13.14 -6.56 -10.33
C ARG A 105 13.99 -5.31 -10.08
N PHE A 106 14.24 -5.00 -8.81
CA PHE A 106 15.09 -3.86 -8.47
C PHE A 106 16.56 -4.09 -8.85
N GLU A 107 17.08 -5.29 -8.67
CA GLU A 107 18.48 -5.60 -8.99
C GLU A 107 18.73 -5.63 -10.50
N LYS A 108 17.79 -6.16 -11.28
CA LYS A 108 17.88 -6.20 -12.75
C LYS A 108 17.69 -4.83 -13.39
N ASN A 109 17.06 -3.88 -12.71
CA ASN A 109 16.82 -2.54 -13.23
C ASN A 109 17.21 -1.47 -12.20
N PRO A 110 18.44 -0.92 -12.27
CA PRO A 110 18.91 0.11 -11.36
C PRO A 110 18.08 1.41 -11.39
N GLU A 111 17.49 1.76 -12.53
CA GLU A 111 16.66 2.96 -12.71
C GLU A 111 15.24 2.80 -12.13
N LEU A 112 14.84 1.57 -11.81
CA LEU A 112 13.55 1.30 -11.20
C LEU A 112 13.52 1.84 -9.77
N VAL A 113 12.67 2.83 -9.53
CA VAL A 113 12.48 3.48 -8.22
C VAL A 113 11.44 2.76 -7.40
N ALA A 114 10.33 2.38 -8.05
CA ALA A 114 9.22 1.71 -7.41
C ALA A 114 8.54 0.71 -8.35
N LEU A 115 7.89 -0.27 -7.75
CA LEU A 115 7.04 -1.21 -8.48
C LEU A 115 5.76 -1.52 -7.72
N SER A 116 4.76 -1.93 -8.47
CA SER A 116 3.47 -2.42 -7.98
C SER A 116 3.01 -3.58 -8.87
N GLY A 117 1.89 -4.17 -8.53
CA GLY A 117 1.29 -5.25 -9.30
C GLY A 117 -0.21 -5.40 -9.02
N PRO A 118 -0.87 -6.39 -9.64
CA PRO A 118 -2.29 -6.63 -9.44
C PRO A 118 -2.62 -7.10 -8.02
N GLY A 119 -3.80 -6.70 -7.54
CA GLY A 119 -4.44 -7.30 -6.37
C GLY A 119 -5.63 -8.15 -6.81
N TYR A 120 -5.70 -9.39 -6.37
CA TYR A 120 -6.81 -10.30 -6.65
C TYR A 120 -7.62 -10.55 -5.38
N PRO A 121 -8.95 -10.33 -5.39
CA PRO A 121 -9.75 -10.54 -4.19
C PRO A 121 -9.94 -12.04 -3.94
N PHE A 122 -9.55 -12.52 -2.74
CA PHE A 122 -9.71 -13.93 -2.40
C PHE A 122 -11.14 -14.28 -1.95
N ASP A 123 -11.92 -13.31 -1.49
CA ASP A 123 -13.22 -13.48 -0.86
C ASP A 123 -14.36 -12.69 -1.55
N ALA A 124 -14.14 -12.17 -2.78
CA ALA A 124 -15.16 -11.44 -3.54
C ALA A 124 -16.13 -12.39 -4.25
N PRO A 125 -17.41 -11.96 -4.46
CA PRO A 125 -18.32 -12.61 -5.38
C PRO A 125 -17.82 -12.48 -6.83
N LEU A 126 -18.39 -13.27 -7.75
CA LEU A 126 -17.93 -13.31 -9.16
C LEU A 126 -17.88 -11.92 -9.80
N LEU A 127 -18.91 -11.10 -9.61
CA LEU A 127 -18.96 -9.72 -10.12
C LEU A 127 -17.80 -8.87 -9.58
N GLY A 128 -17.49 -9.00 -8.31
CA GLY A 128 -16.35 -8.32 -7.70
C GLY A 128 -15.01 -8.80 -8.27
N LYS A 129 -14.84 -10.09 -8.54
CA LYS A 129 -13.62 -10.61 -9.19
C LYS A 129 -13.44 -10.03 -10.59
N VAL A 130 -14.51 -9.91 -11.36
CA VAL A 130 -14.49 -9.28 -12.70
C VAL A 130 -14.09 -7.80 -12.58
N GLU A 131 -14.66 -7.06 -11.64
CA GLU A 131 -14.32 -5.66 -11.41
C GLU A 131 -12.83 -5.47 -11.07
N TYR A 132 -12.30 -6.28 -10.15
CA TYR A 132 -10.86 -6.24 -9.84
C TYR A 132 -9.99 -6.59 -11.05
N ALA A 133 -10.41 -7.53 -11.89
CA ALA A 133 -9.70 -7.86 -13.13
C ALA A 133 -9.67 -6.68 -14.09
N VAL A 134 -10.81 -6.00 -14.28
CA VAL A 134 -10.91 -4.77 -15.11
C VAL A 134 -10.02 -3.66 -14.54
N TYR A 135 -10.07 -3.45 -13.22
CA TYR A 135 -9.23 -2.45 -12.55
C TYR A 135 -7.73 -2.75 -12.68
N ASN A 136 -7.32 -4.01 -12.53
CA ASN A 136 -5.93 -4.43 -12.72
C ASN A 136 -5.48 -4.24 -14.18
N LEU A 137 -6.35 -4.56 -15.15
CA LEU A 137 -6.08 -4.33 -16.57
C LEU A 137 -5.93 -2.82 -16.85
N PHE A 138 -6.81 -1.99 -16.31
CA PHE A 138 -6.68 -0.54 -16.40
C PHE A 138 -5.32 -0.05 -15.86
N ARG A 139 -4.93 -0.47 -14.65
CA ARG A 139 -3.63 -0.12 -14.06
C ARG A 139 -2.45 -0.58 -14.91
N TYR A 140 -2.52 -1.78 -15.49
CA TYR A 140 -1.51 -2.30 -16.40
C TYR A 140 -1.39 -1.44 -17.67
N VAL A 141 -2.51 -1.06 -18.28
CA VAL A 141 -2.54 -0.22 -19.47
C VAL A 141 -1.96 1.17 -19.16
N VAL A 142 -2.42 1.82 -18.08
CA VAL A 142 -1.90 3.15 -17.72
C VAL A 142 -0.42 3.13 -17.34
N ALA A 143 0.09 2.02 -16.83
CA ALA A 143 1.52 1.84 -16.58
C ALA A 143 2.37 1.83 -17.85
N LYS A 144 1.78 1.58 -19.02
CA LYS A 144 2.45 1.64 -20.34
C LYS A 144 2.33 3.00 -21.03
N LEU A 145 1.47 3.88 -20.51
CA LEU A 145 1.26 5.22 -21.06
C LEU A 145 2.37 6.20 -20.61
N PRO A 146 2.46 7.38 -21.26
CA PRO A 146 3.37 8.45 -20.84
C PRO A 146 3.18 8.86 -19.37
N ARG A 147 4.21 9.47 -18.77
CA ARG A 147 4.29 9.81 -17.33
C ARG A 147 3.03 10.40 -16.69
N PRO A 148 2.26 11.33 -17.28
CA PRO A 148 1.08 11.89 -16.63
C PRO A 148 0.04 10.84 -16.23
N PHE A 149 -0.10 9.77 -17.01
CA PHE A 149 -1.07 8.69 -16.77
C PHE A 149 -0.48 7.57 -15.90
N LYS A 150 0.81 7.29 -16.06
CA LYS A 150 1.53 6.19 -15.38
C LYS A 150 1.40 6.24 -13.85
N ARG A 151 1.21 7.42 -13.25
CA ARG A 151 0.99 7.62 -11.81
C ARG A 151 -0.18 6.83 -11.22
N PHE A 152 -1.18 6.47 -12.03
CA PHE A 152 -2.33 5.66 -11.60
C PHE A 152 -2.02 4.16 -11.47
N SER A 153 -0.83 3.73 -11.83
CA SER A 153 -0.41 2.33 -11.66
C SER A 153 0.00 1.98 -10.23
N THR A 154 0.28 2.97 -9.37
CA THR A 154 0.67 2.76 -7.97
C THR A 154 -0.53 2.55 -7.05
N SER A 155 -0.34 1.79 -5.98
CA SER A 155 -1.30 1.61 -4.89
C SER A 155 -0.57 1.15 -3.63
N THR A 156 -0.84 1.76 -2.50
CA THR A 156 -0.19 1.44 -1.22
C THR A 156 -0.62 0.10 -0.63
N ASN A 157 -1.64 -0.56 -1.19
CA ASN A 157 -1.92 -1.95 -0.85
C ASN A 157 -0.78 -2.89 -1.28
N PHE A 158 -0.06 -2.51 -2.33
CA PHE A 158 1.13 -3.19 -2.81
C PHE A 158 2.03 -2.19 -3.53
N LEU A 159 2.96 -1.57 -2.81
CA LEU A 159 3.94 -0.62 -3.34
C LEU A 159 5.31 -0.94 -2.78
N ALA A 160 6.20 -1.46 -3.61
CA ALA A 160 7.61 -1.63 -3.27
C ALA A 160 8.42 -0.45 -3.79
N VAL A 161 9.32 0.10 -2.97
CA VAL A 161 10.10 1.31 -3.27
C VAL A 161 11.53 1.15 -2.77
N ARG A 162 12.52 1.69 -3.48
CA ARG A 162 13.87 1.86 -2.94
C ARG A 162 13.84 2.86 -1.79
N LYS A 163 14.30 2.48 -0.59
CA LYS A 163 14.24 3.34 0.60
C LYS A 163 14.89 4.71 0.39
N GLY A 164 16.08 4.76 -0.22
CA GLY A 164 16.76 6.02 -0.53
C GLY A 164 15.94 6.93 -1.45
N GLN A 165 15.20 6.37 -2.40
CA GLN A 165 14.35 7.15 -3.31
C GLN A 165 13.06 7.61 -2.62
N PHE A 166 12.45 6.77 -1.78
CA PHE A 166 11.32 7.19 -0.94
C PHE A 166 11.69 8.39 -0.04
N GLY A 167 12.89 8.40 0.55
CA GLY A 167 13.37 9.53 1.33
C GLY A 167 13.44 10.85 0.56
N ARG A 168 13.57 10.81 -0.79
CA ARG A 168 13.59 12.01 -1.65
C ARG A 168 12.20 12.56 -1.97
N THR A 169 11.13 11.77 -1.81
CA THR A 169 9.75 12.24 -2.04
C THR A 169 9.19 13.08 -0.89
N GLY A 170 9.82 13.07 0.28
CA GLY A 170 9.25 13.66 1.49
C GLY A 170 8.16 12.81 2.15
N GLY A 171 7.88 11.61 1.62
CA GLY A 171 6.89 10.68 2.15
C GLY A 171 5.45 10.98 1.71
N PHE A 172 4.49 10.35 2.37
CA PHE A 172 3.07 10.61 2.13
C PHE A 172 2.66 11.93 2.78
N ILE A 173 2.33 12.92 1.95
CA ILE A 173 2.03 14.30 2.39
C ILE A 173 0.55 14.58 2.68
N VAL A 174 -0.32 13.64 2.33
CA VAL A 174 -1.77 13.72 2.56
C VAL A 174 -2.25 12.40 3.17
N ASP A 175 -3.29 12.47 3.99
CA ASP A 175 -3.94 11.31 4.59
C ASP A 175 -5.36 11.18 4.01
N ASP A 176 -5.44 10.92 2.71
CA ASP A 176 -6.70 10.78 1.98
C ASP A 176 -6.57 9.83 0.76
N ILE A 177 -7.68 9.62 0.04
CA ILE A 177 -7.78 8.71 -1.10
C ILE A 177 -6.80 9.02 -2.25
N ASN A 178 -6.27 10.23 -2.35
CA ASN A 178 -5.34 10.61 -3.41
C ASN A 178 -3.87 10.39 -3.03
N ALA A 179 -3.59 9.96 -1.81
CA ALA A 179 -2.22 9.74 -1.33
C ALA A 179 -1.43 8.81 -2.26
N ASP A 180 -2.06 7.74 -2.77
CA ASP A 180 -1.45 6.79 -3.70
C ASP A 180 -1.02 7.47 -5.01
N GLY A 181 -1.92 8.26 -5.60
CA GLY A 181 -1.65 8.95 -6.86
C GLY A 181 -0.62 10.07 -6.73
N LEU A 182 -0.61 10.78 -5.59
CA LEU A 182 0.41 11.78 -5.30
C LEU A 182 1.77 11.14 -5.09
N MET A 183 1.85 10.05 -4.34
CA MET A 183 3.08 9.28 -4.18
C MET A 183 3.58 8.74 -5.52
N GLY A 184 2.67 8.20 -6.35
CA GLY A 184 3.01 7.75 -7.71
C GLY A 184 3.62 8.85 -8.57
N LYS A 185 3.10 10.08 -8.48
CA LYS A 185 3.65 11.26 -9.16
C LYS A 185 5.05 11.59 -8.65
N GLU A 186 5.23 11.72 -7.32
CA GLU A 186 6.52 12.02 -6.71
C GLU A 186 7.60 10.99 -7.09
N LEU A 187 7.24 9.70 -7.10
CA LEU A 187 8.16 8.63 -7.49
C LEU A 187 8.54 8.70 -8.97
N LEU A 188 7.59 9.03 -9.86
CA LEU A 188 7.84 9.23 -11.30
C LEU A 188 8.74 10.44 -11.59
N ASP A 189 8.70 11.47 -10.74
CA ASP A 189 9.59 12.64 -10.89
C ASP A 189 11.05 12.29 -10.51
N ILE A 190 11.26 11.20 -9.78
CA ILE A 190 12.58 10.72 -9.34
C ILE A 190 13.16 9.67 -10.30
N GLY A 191 12.33 8.78 -10.86
CA GLY A 191 12.80 7.71 -11.73
C GLY A 191 11.69 6.84 -12.31
N ASP A 192 12.02 5.60 -12.68
CA ASP A 192 11.03 4.72 -13.29
C ASP A 192 10.15 4.02 -12.25
N VAL A 193 8.85 3.92 -12.58
CA VAL A 193 7.86 3.19 -11.80
C VAL A 193 7.23 2.14 -12.69
N ALA A 194 7.19 0.88 -12.25
CA ALA A 194 6.70 -0.23 -13.04
C ALA A 194 5.48 -0.93 -12.41
N PHE A 195 4.67 -1.53 -13.26
CA PHE A 195 3.58 -2.43 -12.88
C PHE A 195 3.83 -3.79 -13.53
N TYR A 196 4.06 -4.83 -12.72
CA TYR A 196 4.37 -6.17 -13.19
C TYR A 196 3.21 -7.11 -12.89
N LEU A 197 2.72 -7.84 -13.89
CA LEU A 197 1.59 -8.76 -13.76
C LEU A 197 1.94 -10.02 -12.94
N ASP A 198 3.19 -10.41 -12.90
CA ASP A 198 3.72 -11.57 -12.18
C ASP A 198 4.12 -11.26 -10.72
N THR A 199 4.04 -9.99 -10.31
CA THR A 199 4.19 -9.54 -8.93
C THR A 199 2.82 -9.13 -8.39
N TYR A 200 2.07 -10.06 -7.84
CA TYR A 200 0.68 -9.86 -7.42
C TYR A 200 0.47 -10.21 -5.94
N ILE A 201 -0.64 -9.74 -5.41
CA ILE A 201 -1.11 -10.04 -4.06
C ILE A 201 -2.55 -10.54 -4.10
N TYR A 202 -2.95 -11.23 -3.03
CA TYR A 202 -4.35 -11.47 -2.76
C TYR A 202 -4.83 -10.49 -1.68
N SER A 203 -6.01 -9.88 -1.87
CA SER A 203 -6.58 -8.90 -0.93
C SER A 203 -8.00 -9.26 -0.53
N SER A 204 -8.45 -8.82 0.65
CA SER A 204 -9.86 -8.95 1.01
C SER A 204 -10.71 -7.96 0.22
N ALA A 205 -11.91 -8.40 -0.17
CA ALA A 205 -12.95 -7.54 -0.76
C ALA A 205 -13.87 -6.92 0.31
N ARG A 206 -13.45 -6.88 1.59
CA ARG A 206 -14.30 -6.41 2.69
C ARG A 206 -14.84 -5.00 2.47
N ARG A 207 -14.05 -4.09 1.88
CA ARG A 207 -14.50 -2.73 1.58
C ARG A 207 -15.68 -2.73 0.61
N MET A 208 -15.60 -3.52 -0.46
CA MET A 208 -16.71 -3.70 -1.41
C MET A 208 -17.93 -4.32 -0.73
N LYS A 209 -17.74 -5.33 0.14
CA LYS A 209 -18.82 -5.99 0.88
C LYS A 209 -19.52 -5.02 1.84
N ASN A 210 -18.78 -4.19 2.55
CA ASN A 210 -19.32 -3.25 3.54
C ASN A 210 -20.01 -2.06 2.88
N MET A 211 -19.43 -1.50 1.82
CA MET A 211 -20.00 -0.33 1.11
C MET A 211 -21.10 -0.72 0.12
N GLY A 212 -21.13 -1.97 -0.33
CA GLY A 212 -21.93 -2.39 -1.48
C GLY A 212 -21.28 -1.99 -2.81
N PHE A 213 -21.63 -2.72 -3.87
CA PHE A 213 -21.03 -2.58 -5.20
C PHE A 213 -21.13 -1.16 -5.78
N ILE A 214 -22.32 -0.54 -5.67
CA ILE A 214 -22.58 0.78 -6.27
C ILE A 214 -21.75 1.88 -5.59
N ASP A 215 -21.74 1.92 -4.26
CA ASP A 215 -21.03 2.98 -3.53
C ASP A 215 -19.53 2.78 -3.55
N PHE A 216 -19.07 1.54 -3.63
CA PHE A 216 -17.67 1.22 -3.88
C PHE A 216 -17.18 1.82 -5.21
N ASN A 217 -17.94 1.63 -6.30
CA ASN A 217 -17.61 2.20 -7.61
C ASN A 217 -17.68 3.75 -7.62
N LYS A 218 -18.69 4.35 -7.01
CA LYS A 218 -18.78 5.81 -6.85
C LYS A 218 -17.57 6.38 -6.12
N HIS A 219 -17.08 5.67 -5.10
CA HIS A 219 -15.90 6.09 -4.34
C HIS A 219 -14.65 6.16 -5.22
N TYR A 220 -14.42 5.15 -6.10
CA TYR A 220 -13.31 5.17 -7.03
C TYR A 220 -13.45 6.19 -8.16
N LEU A 221 -14.65 6.37 -8.71
CA LEU A 221 -14.92 7.44 -9.69
C LEU A 221 -14.62 8.81 -9.10
N TYR A 222 -15.06 9.06 -7.86
CA TYR A 222 -14.76 10.30 -7.14
C TYR A 222 -13.24 10.50 -6.95
N ALA A 223 -12.48 9.46 -6.66
CA ALA A 223 -11.04 9.55 -6.55
C ALA A 223 -10.37 9.94 -7.89
N ILE A 224 -10.83 9.34 -8.99
CA ILE A 224 -10.33 9.62 -10.34
C ILE A 224 -10.66 11.07 -10.73
N GLU A 225 -11.91 11.52 -10.55
CA GLU A 225 -12.31 12.91 -10.84
C GLU A 225 -11.47 13.91 -10.06
N ASN A 226 -11.35 13.74 -8.75
CA ASN A 226 -10.58 14.67 -7.92
C ASN A 226 -9.11 14.71 -8.36
N PHE A 227 -8.55 13.58 -8.73
CA PHE A 227 -7.16 13.53 -9.15
C PHE A 227 -6.92 14.30 -10.47
N PHE A 228 -7.83 14.24 -11.43
CA PHE A 228 -7.71 14.98 -12.69
C PHE A 228 -7.95 16.48 -12.53
N PHE A 229 -8.92 16.87 -11.72
CA PHE A 229 -9.35 18.27 -11.65
C PHE A 229 -8.61 19.11 -10.60
N PHE A 230 -8.01 18.50 -9.55
CA PHE A 230 -7.47 19.23 -8.40
C PHE A 230 -5.94 19.28 -8.29
N THR A 231 -5.21 18.62 -9.17
CA THR A 231 -3.74 18.60 -9.09
C THR A 231 -3.05 19.92 -9.50
N SER A 232 -3.81 20.91 -9.99
CA SER A 232 -3.24 22.16 -10.53
C SER A 232 -3.27 23.35 -9.57
N ASN A 233 -3.99 23.31 -8.43
CA ASN A 233 -4.14 24.49 -7.56
C ASN A 233 -3.98 24.19 -6.07
N LYS A 234 -2.87 24.68 -5.46
CA LYS A 234 -2.52 24.48 -4.03
C LYS A 234 -3.58 24.98 -3.04
N SER A 235 -4.35 26.04 -3.37
CA SER A 235 -5.41 26.58 -2.51
C SER A 235 -6.65 25.68 -2.50
N VAL A 236 -6.98 25.09 -3.62
CA VAL A 236 -8.09 24.14 -3.77
C VAL A 236 -7.77 22.82 -3.05
N ILE A 237 -6.51 22.36 -3.11
CA ILE A 237 -6.03 21.20 -2.34
C ILE A 237 -6.23 21.42 -0.84
N LYS A 238 -5.99 22.63 -0.32
CA LYS A 238 -6.14 22.94 1.12
C LYS A 238 -7.62 22.94 1.55
N ALA A 239 -8.52 23.50 0.75
CA ALA A 239 -9.96 23.52 1.03
C ALA A 239 -10.59 22.12 0.91
N TRP A 240 -10.09 21.32 -0.03
CA TRP A 240 -10.52 19.95 -0.25
C TRP A 240 -10.06 19.01 0.86
N LYS A 241 -8.83 19.17 1.40
CA LYS A 241 -8.32 18.43 2.56
C LYS A 241 -9.30 18.44 3.74
N VAL A 242 -9.93 19.59 4.01
CA VAL A 242 -10.91 19.74 5.09
C VAL A 242 -12.21 18.99 4.81
N ARG A 243 -12.67 18.94 3.55
CA ARG A 243 -13.91 18.24 3.16
C ARG A 243 -13.73 16.74 3.04
N ALA A 244 -12.61 16.28 2.45
CA ALA A 244 -12.32 14.87 2.25
C ALA A 244 -12.05 14.15 3.58
N SER A 245 -11.34 14.79 4.52
CA SER A 245 -11.09 14.19 5.84
C SER A 245 -12.37 13.95 6.64
N LYS A 246 -13.37 14.86 6.55
CA LYS A 246 -14.67 14.70 7.19
C LYS A 246 -15.48 13.56 6.56
N LYS A 247 -15.48 13.45 5.23
CA LYS A 247 -16.23 12.41 4.51
C LYS A 247 -15.58 11.03 4.64
N HIS A 248 -14.25 10.99 4.66
CA HIS A 248 -13.50 9.75 4.83
C HIS A 248 -13.58 9.20 6.27
N ARG A 249 -13.63 10.07 7.30
CA ARG A 249 -13.96 9.67 8.67
C ARG A 249 -15.33 9.01 8.76
N ALA A 250 -16.36 9.64 8.20
CA ALA A 250 -17.72 9.09 8.20
C ALA A 250 -17.83 7.71 7.49
N MET A 251 -16.96 7.44 6.50
CA MET A 251 -16.92 6.14 5.79
C MET A 251 -16.07 5.07 6.49
N ARG A 252 -15.24 5.44 7.48
CA ARG A 252 -14.47 4.49 8.31
C ARG A 252 -15.25 4.03 9.54
N GLU A 253 -16.29 4.76 9.94
CA GLU A 253 -17.14 4.45 11.08
C GLU A 253 -18.33 3.54 10.72
N VAL A 254 -18.48 3.15 9.45
CA VAL A 254 -19.43 2.17 8.91
C VAL A 254 -18.66 0.89 8.56
#